data_04f3f2cb31d687fc7124db06c2de946a
#
_entry.id   04f3f2cb31d687fc7124db06c2de946a
#
_cell.length_a   1.000
_cell.length_b   1.000
_cell.length_c   1.000
_cell.angle_alpha   90.00
_cell.angle_beta   90.00
_cell.angle_gamma   90.00
#
_symmetry.space_group_name_H-M   'P 1'
#
loop_
_entity.id
_entity.type
_entity.pdbx_description
1 polymer ?
#
loop_
_entity_poly.entity_id
_entity_poly.type
_entity_poly.pdbx_seq_one_letter_code
_entity_poly.pdbx_strand_id
1 'polypeptide(L)'
;MSTSLESSKRPAVRVFVATTVMLTFISFWRAAAIVLSDLASSAYYAGGDAEKVIGKSAPWFIFAVMLFSYCVRALYIESSAMFVRGGVYRVVKEAMGGTLAKFSVSALLFDYVLTGPISAVSAGHYLAGLIVETGKHFGHPLADFPINSFAAMFGILVAGYFW
;
A
#
# COMPACT_ATOMS: atom_id res chain seq x y z
N MET A 1 15.95 2.15 -55.74
CA MET A 1 16.09 0.99 -54.80
C MET A 1 16.55 1.53 -53.43
N SER A 2 15.72 2.37 -52.78
CA SER A 2 16.08 3.06 -51.53
C SER A 2 14.91 3.38 -50.59
N THR A 3 13.81 2.61 -50.64
CA THR A 3 12.61 2.90 -49.85
C THR A 3 12.28 1.85 -48.78
N SER A 4 13.10 0.85 -48.54
CA SER A 4 12.81 -0.25 -47.62
C SER A 4 13.44 -0.16 -46.22
N LEU A 5 14.30 0.86 -45.96
CA LEU A 5 15.01 0.95 -44.66
C LEU A 5 14.38 1.95 -43.66
N GLU A 6 13.40 2.73 -44.07
CA GLU A 6 12.80 3.77 -43.21
C GLU A 6 11.62 3.33 -42.36
N SER A 7 11.02 2.18 -42.70
CA SER A 7 9.83 1.66 -41.99
C SER A 7 10.13 0.94 -40.68
N SER A 8 11.37 0.49 -40.45
CA SER A 8 11.72 -0.33 -39.29
C SER A 8 12.03 0.46 -38.00
N LYS A 9 12.36 1.75 -38.09
CA LYS A 9 12.77 2.56 -36.94
C LYS A 9 11.61 3.17 -36.13
N ARG A 10 10.43 3.27 -36.70
CA ARG A 10 9.30 3.97 -36.08
C ARG A 10 8.68 3.28 -34.86
N PRO A 11 8.50 1.95 -34.81
CA PRO A 11 7.91 1.31 -33.63
C PRO A 11 8.82 1.34 -32.41
N ALA A 12 10.13 1.20 -32.58
CA ALA A 12 11.09 1.23 -31.48
C ALA A 12 11.17 2.63 -30.79
N VAL A 13 11.14 3.69 -31.58
CA VAL A 13 11.11 5.08 -31.06
C VAL A 13 9.80 5.35 -30.31
N ARG A 14 8.67 4.90 -30.83
CA ARG A 14 7.37 5.06 -30.16
C ARG A 14 7.30 4.30 -28.84
N VAL A 15 7.83 3.08 -28.79
CA VAL A 15 7.91 2.29 -27.56
C VAL A 15 8.84 2.97 -26.54
N PHE A 16 9.97 3.51 -26.99
CA PHE A 16 10.91 4.20 -26.11
C PHE A 16 10.32 5.48 -25.54
N VAL A 17 9.64 6.29 -26.34
CA VAL A 17 8.95 7.52 -25.88
C VAL A 17 7.82 7.20 -24.93
N ALA A 18 6.95 6.23 -25.25
CA ALA A 18 5.89 5.80 -24.35
C ALA A 18 6.42 5.29 -23.02
N THR A 19 7.55 4.59 -23.04
CA THR A 19 8.23 4.09 -21.84
C THR A 19 8.80 5.21 -21.00
N THR A 20 9.42 6.20 -21.62
CA THR A 20 10.01 7.37 -20.92
C THR A 20 8.89 8.21 -20.28
N VAL A 21 7.78 8.42 -20.98
CA VAL A 21 6.60 9.14 -20.44
C VAL A 21 6.01 8.38 -19.25
N MET A 22 5.89 7.05 -19.32
CA MET A 22 5.40 6.25 -18.20
C MET A 22 6.32 6.30 -16.98
N LEU A 23 7.65 6.37 -17.19
CA LEU A 23 8.63 6.48 -16.09
C LEU A 23 8.67 7.88 -15.47
N THR A 24 8.28 8.92 -16.20
CA THR A 24 8.21 10.31 -15.69
C THR A 24 6.86 10.65 -15.06
N PHE A 25 5.85 9.78 -15.20
CA PHE A 25 4.50 10.02 -14.69
C PHE A 25 4.43 10.10 -13.16
N ILE A 26 5.26 9.33 -12.45
CA ILE A 26 5.35 9.37 -10.99
C ILE A 26 6.77 9.79 -10.60
N SER A 27 6.89 10.97 -10.00
CA SER A 27 8.15 11.43 -9.42
C SER A 27 8.58 10.50 -8.27
N PHE A 28 9.90 10.35 -8.07
CA PHE A 28 10.47 9.58 -6.95
C PHE A 28 9.82 9.96 -5.60
N TRP A 29 9.65 11.25 -5.33
CA TRP A 29 9.02 11.74 -4.10
C TRP A 29 7.56 11.32 -3.96
N ARG A 30 6.81 11.31 -5.06
CA ARG A 30 5.42 10.85 -5.05
C ARG A 30 5.33 9.34 -4.82
N ALA A 31 6.18 8.56 -5.46
CA ALA A 31 6.26 7.12 -5.23
C ALA A 31 6.66 6.81 -3.78
N ALA A 32 7.66 7.51 -3.25
CA ALA A 32 8.07 7.37 -1.86
C ALA A 32 6.95 7.76 -0.89
N ALA A 33 6.21 8.84 -1.15
CA ALA A 33 5.08 9.26 -0.32
C ALA A 33 3.96 8.21 -0.28
N ILE A 34 3.63 7.59 -1.42
CA ILE A 34 2.63 6.51 -1.48
C ILE A 34 3.07 5.32 -0.63
N VAL A 35 4.30 4.86 -0.81
CA VAL A 35 4.83 3.70 -0.06
C VAL A 35 4.94 3.99 1.43
N LEU A 36 5.41 5.18 1.81
CA LEU A 36 5.50 5.58 3.22
C LEU A 36 4.13 5.73 3.86
N SER A 37 3.14 6.25 3.14
CA SER A 37 1.77 6.36 3.62
C SER A 37 1.16 4.98 3.89
N ASP A 38 1.35 4.02 2.99
CA ASP A 38 0.88 2.65 3.16
C ASP A 38 1.53 1.96 4.37
N LEU A 39 2.86 2.08 4.48
CA LEU A 39 3.60 1.53 5.61
C LEU A 39 3.20 2.15 6.96
N ALA A 40 3.02 3.47 7.00
CA ALA A 40 2.63 4.19 8.20
C ALA A 40 1.21 3.80 8.64
N SER A 41 0.25 3.74 7.72
CA SER A 41 -1.13 3.33 8.03
C SER A 41 -1.16 1.92 8.60
N SER A 42 -0.43 0.99 8.01
CA SER A 42 -0.32 -0.40 8.49
C SER A 42 0.25 -0.49 9.90
N ALA A 43 1.28 0.30 10.21
CA ALA A 43 1.86 0.35 11.55
C ALA A 43 0.84 0.81 12.61
N TYR A 44 -0.01 1.79 12.28
CA TYR A 44 -1.03 2.30 13.20
C TYR A 44 -2.10 1.27 13.52
N TYR A 45 -2.76 0.68 12.53
CA TYR A 45 -3.85 -0.27 12.82
C TYR A 45 -3.33 -1.62 13.34
N ALA A 46 -2.21 -2.13 12.79
CA ALA A 46 -1.61 -3.36 13.29
C ALA A 46 -1.08 -3.20 14.71
N GLY A 47 -0.58 -2.01 15.08
CA GLY A 47 -0.14 -1.70 16.44
C GLY A 47 -1.26 -1.83 17.46
N GLY A 48 -2.41 -1.19 17.19
CA GLY A 48 -3.56 -1.24 18.07
C GLY A 48 -4.19 -2.64 18.23
N ASP A 49 -4.22 -3.41 17.15
CA ASP A 49 -4.75 -4.77 17.21
C ASP A 49 -3.77 -5.75 17.87
N ALA A 50 -2.47 -5.60 17.65
CA ALA A 50 -1.46 -6.36 18.39
C ALA A 50 -1.51 -6.09 19.89
N GLU A 51 -1.71 -4.84 20.32
CA GLU A 51 -1.83 -4.48 21.72
C GLU A 51 -3.05 -5.12 22.38
N LYS A 52 -4.18 -5.20 21.69
CA LYS A 52 -5.39 -5.91 22.20
C LYS A 52 -5.16 -7.40 22.43
N VAL A 53 -4.34 -8.05 21.59
CA VAL A 53 -4.12 -9.50 21.63
C VAL A 53 -2.95 -9.88 22.54
N ILE A 54 -1.83 -9.16 22.45
CA ILE A 54 -0.55 -9.51 23.10
C ILE A 54 -0.26 -8.57 24.30
N GLY A 55 -1.01 -7.49 24.43
CA GLY A 55 -0.86 -6.52 25.51
C GLY A 55 0.50 -5.80 25.47
N LYS A 56 1.15 -5.68 26.64
CA LYS A 56 2.40 -4.93 26.80
C LYS A 56 3.59 -5.45 25.96
N SER A 57 3.49 -6.65 25.39
CA SER A 57 4.52 -7.22 24.51
C SER A 57 4.39 -6.79 23.05
N ALA A 58 3.30 -6.11 22.68
CA ALA A 58 3.04 -5.66 21.31
C ALA A 58 4.18 -4.83 20.70
N PRO A 59 4.82 -3.85 21.39
CA PRO A 59 5.92 -3.09 20.82
C PRO A 59 7.11 -3.95 20.39
N TRP A 60 7.43 -4.98 21.16
CA TRP A 60 8.52 -5.90 20.83
C TRP A 60 8.20 -6.78 19.63
N PHE A 61 6.96 -7.23 19.53
CA PHE A 61 6.48 -7.99 18.37
C PHE A 61 6.53 -7.13 17.10
N ILE A 62 6.03 -5.89 17.15
CA ILE A 62 6.07 -4.96 16.03
C ILE A 62 7.52 -4.66 15.64
N PHE A 63 8.40 -4.46 16.60
CA PHE A 63 9.82 -4.25 16.33
C PHE A 63 10.47 -5.45 15.61
N ALA A 64 10.16 -6.68 16.03
CA ALA A 64 10.63 -7.88 15.35
C ALA A 64 10.11 -7.99 13.90
N VAL A 65 8.83 -7.67 13.66
CA VAL A 65 8.24 -7.62 12.32
C VAL A 65 8.91 -6.55 11.46
N MET A 66 9.21 -5.38 12.03
CA MET A 66 9.93 -4.31 11.34
C MET A 66 11.35 -4.73 10.94
N LEU A 67 12.07 -5.43 11.82
CA LEU A 67 13.39 -5.98 11.48
C LEU A 67 13.30 -7.01 10.35
N PHE A 68 12.31 -7.88 10.39
CA PHE A 68 12.08 -8.84 9.31
C PHE A 68 11.76 -8.12 7.98
N SER A 69 10.92 -7.11 8.01
CA SER A 69 10.60 -6.27 6.84
C SER A 69 11.84 -5.58 6.27
N TYR A 70 12.77 -5.19 7.11
CA TYR A 70 14.04 -4.62 6.67
C TYR A 70 14.90 -5.64 5.88
N CYS A 71 14.91 -6.91 6.29
CA CYS A 71 15.56 -7.99 5.54
C CYS A 71 14.89 -8.22 4.17
N VAL A 72 13.55 -8.20 4.13
CA VAL A 72 12.77 -8.33 2.89
C VAL A 72 13.07 -7.18 1.92
N ARG A 73 13.30 -5.97 2.44
CA ARG A 73 13.71 -4.82 1.63
C ARG A 73 15.00 -5.08 0.84
N ALA A 74 15.99 -5.76 1.40
CA ALA A 74 17.22 -6.11 0.70
C ALA A 74 16.92 -6.96 -0.55
N LEU A 75 16.04 -7.95 -0.41
CA LEU A 75 15.58 -8.80 -1.52
C LEU A 75 14.83 -7.98 -2.60
N TYR A 76 14.04 -6.98 -2.21
CA TYR A 76 13.35 -6.09 -3.16
C TYR A 76 14.33 -5.21 -3.95
N ILE A 77 15.36 -4.68 -3.30
CA ILE A 77 16.40 -3.87 -3.96
C ILE A 77 17.16 -4.72 -4.99
N GLU A 78 17.56 -5.92 -4.60
CA GLU A 78 18.26 -6.85 -5.49
C GLU A 78 17.39 -7.27 -6.67
N SER A 79 16.16 -7.69 -6.43
CA SER A 79 15.23 -8.08 -7.49
C SER A 79 14.87 -6.91 -8.42
N SER A 80 14.77 -5.68 -7.92
CA SER A 80 14.52 -4.51 -8.75
C SER A 80 15.72 -4.14 -9.65
N ALA A 81 16.93 -4.45 -9.22
CA ALA A 81 18.14 -4.30 -10.03
C ALA A 81 18.25 -5.37 -11.13
N MET A 82 17.78 -6.59 -10.86
CA MET A 82 17.78 -7.70 -11.82
C MET A 82 16.68 -7.57 -12.89
N PHE A 83 15.51 -7.06 -12.52
CA PHE A 83 14.33 -7.00 -13.39
C PHE A 83 13.87 -5.55 -13.58
N VAL A 84 14.26 -4.94 -14.69
CA VAL A 84 13.90 -3.55 -15.02
C VAL A 84 12.40 -3.32 -15.18
N ARG A 85 11.62 -4.37 -15.45
CA ARG A 85 10.14 -4.32 -15.63
C ARG A 85 9.50 -5.65 -15.27
N GLY A 86 8.30 -5.58 -14.68
CA GLY A 86 7.44 -6.74 -14.46
C GLY A 86 7.08 -6.99 -13.00
N GLY A 87 7.65 -6.23 -12.06
CA GLY A 87 7.30 -6.29 -10.63
C GLY A 87 7.38 -7.70 -10.05
N VAL A 88 6.65 -7.92 -8.98
CA VAL A 88 6.61 -9.19 -8.23
C VAL A 88 6.26 -10.39 -9.12
N TYR A 89 5.33 -10.21 -10.09
CA TYR A 89 4.94 -11.30 -10.98
C TYR A 89 6.12 -11.89 -11.75
N ARG A 90 6.95 -11.03 -12.33
CA ARG A 90 8.08 -11.47 -13.14
C ARG A 90 9.15 -12.13 -12.29
N VAL A 91 9.46 -11.55 -11.14
CA VAL A 91 10.44 -12.11 -10.20
C VAL A 91 10.04 -13.52 -9.76
N VAL A 92 8.78 -13.68 -9.32
CA VAL A 92 8.29 -14.99 -8.86
C VAL A 92 8.19 -15.98 -10.04
N LYS A 93 7.80 -15.50 -11.23
CA LYS A 93 7.72 -16.36 -12.41
C LYS A 93 9.06 -16.94 -12.83
N GLU A 94 10.11 -16.13 -12.82
CA GLU A 94 11.47 -16.55 -13.17
C GLU A 94 12.09 -17.44 -12.09
N ALA A 95 11.81 -17.17 -10.82
CA ALA A 95 12.37 -17.91 -9.70
C ALA A 95 11.61 -19.21 -9.39
N MET A 96 10.29 -19.21 -9.45
CA MET A 96 9.43 -20.29 -8.92
C MET A 96 8.40 -20.82 -9.93
N GLY A 97 8.33 -20.25 -11.12
CA GLY A 97 7.43 -20.68 -12.18
C GLY A 97 6.08 -19.94 -12.23
N GLY A 98 5.35 -20.17 -13.33
CA GLY A 98 4.15 -19.40 -13.67
C GLY A 98 2.96 -19.59 -12.73
N THR A 99 2.81 -20.76 -12.14
CA THR A 99 1.68 -21.07 -11.24
C THR A 99 1.79 -20.29 -9.93
N LEU A 100 2.98 -20.31 -9.30
CA LEU A 100 3.24 -19.55 -8.08
C LEU A 100 3.22 -18.03 -8.32
N ALA A 101 3.65 -17.58 -9.49
CA ALA A 101 3.54 -16.17 -9.87
C ALA A 101 2.09 -15.69 -9.94
N LYS A 102 1.18 -16.47 -10.51
CA LYS A 102 -0.25 -16.15 -10.56
C LYS A 102 -0.85 -16.09 -9.15
N PHE A 103 -0.52 -17.07 -8.31
CA PHE A 103 -0.98 -17.08 -6.91
C PHE A 103 -0.48 -15.87 -6.13
N SER A 104 0.79 -15.51 -6.26
CA SER A 104 1.37 -14.34 -5.61
C SER A 104 0.70 -13.03 -6.02
N VAL A 105 0.43 -12.86 -7.32
CA VAL A 105 -0.26 -11.66 -7.81
C VAL A 105 -1.71 -11.61 -7.35
N SER A 106 -2.40 -12.76 -7.31
CA SER A 106 -3.77 -12.82 -6.80
C SER A 106 -3.84 -12.45 -5.32
N ALA A 107 -2.89 -12.94 -4.50
CA ALA A 107 -2.77 -12.59 -3.10
C ALA A 107 -2.48 -11.09 -2.91
N LEU A 108 -1.60 -10.52 -3.73
CA LEU A 108 -1.27 -9.10 -3.70
C LEU A 108 -2.48 -8.22 -4.07
N LEU A 109 -3.25 -8.61 -5.09
CA LEU A 109 -4.48 -7.93 -5.46
C LEU A 109 -5.51 -7.95 -4.32
N PHE A 110 -5.64 -9.09 -3.66
CA PHE A 110 -6.54 -9.24 -2.51
C PHE A 110 -6.12 -8.34 -1.35
N ASP A 111 -4.83 -8.26 -1.07
CA ASP A 111 -4.26 -7.37 -0.06
C ASP A 111 -4.59 -5.90 -0.36
N TYR A 112 -4.36 -5.44 -1.58
CA TYR A 112 -4.69 -4.07 -1.99
C TYR A 112 -6.17 -3.73 -1.87
N VAL A 113 -7.06 -4.67 -2.19
CA VAL A 113 -8.52 -4.48 -2.06
C VAL A 113 -8.93 -4.33 -0.59
N LEU A 114 -8.28 -5.05 0.32
CA LEU A 114 -8.59 -5.00 1.76
C LEU A 114 -7.94 -3.82 2.48
N THR A 115 -6.72 -3.44 2.10
CA THR A 115 -5.95 -2.41 2.80
C THR A 115 -6.66 -1.04 2.78
N GLY A 116 -7.28 -0.66 1.67
CA GLY A 116 -8.02 0.60 1.55
C GLY A 116 -9.16 0.73 2.57
N PRO A 117 -10.14 -0.18 2.56
CA PRO A 117 -11.24 -0.17 3.54
C PRO A 117 -10.78 -0.27 5.00
N ILE A 118 -9.82 -1.15 5.30
CA ILE A 118 -9.30 -1.31 6.66
C ILE A 118 -8.67 -0.01 7.16
N SER A 119 -7.84 0.63 6.35
CA SER A 119 -7.20 1.91 6.70
C SER A 119 -8.23 3.02 6.90
N ALA A 120 -9.26 3.10 6.04
CA ALA A 120 -10.30 4.12 6.13
C ALA A 120 -11.17 3.95 7.38
N VAL A 121 -11.57 2.71 7.71
CA VAL A 121 -12.35 2.41 8.93
C VAL A 121 -11.50 2.67 10.17
N SER A 122 -10.23 2.30 10.17
CA SER A 122 -9.31 2.59 11.30
C SER A 122 -9.15 4.09 11.52
N ALA A 123 -8.99 4.88 10.46
CA ALA A 123 -8.97 6.34 10.56
C ALA A 123 -10.27 6.89 11.13
N GLY A 124 -11.43 6.33 10.76
CA GLY A 124 -12.72 6.66 11.33
C GLY A 124 -12.80 6.39 12.84
N HIS A 125 -12.24 5.27 13.31
CA HIS A 125 -12.14 4.95 14.74
C HIS A 125 -11.29 5.95 15.51
N TYR A 126 -10.13 6.34 14.98
CA TYR A 126 -9.25 7.36 15.59
C TYR A 126 -9.95 8.72 15.67
N LEU A 127 -10.64 9.14 14.61
CA LEU A 127 -11.43 10.37 14.60
C LEU A 127 -12.57 10.34 15.62
N ALA A 128 -13.30 9.24 15.69
CA ALA A 128 -14.36 9.06 16.68
C ALA A 128 -13.83 9.13 18.12
N GLY A 129 -12.69 8.47 18.38
CA GLY A 129 -11.99 8.55 19.66
C GLY A 129 -11.60 9.98 20.03
N LEU A 130 -11.04 10.71 19.07
CA LEU A 130 -10.66 12.12 19.25
C LEU A 130 -11.87 13.00 19.56
N ILE A 131 -13.00 12.80 18.88
CA ILE A 131 -14.25 13.54 19.12
C ILE A 131 -14.76 13.28 20.55
N VAL A 132 -14.78 12.02 20.98
CA VAL A 132 -15.25 11.62 22.30
C VAL A 132 -14.33 12.21 23.38
N GLU A 133 -13.02 12.15 23.21
CA GLU A 133 -12.05 12.64 24.16
C GLU A 133 -12.09 14.19 24.27
N THR A 134 -12.20 14.85 23.13
CA THR A 134 -12.39 16.31 23.08
C THR A 134 -13.69 16.73 23.74
N GLY A 135 -14.77 16.01 23.50
CA GLY A 135 -16.06 16.26 24.18
C GLY A 135 -15.96 16.15 25.69
N LYS A 136 -15.24 15.15 26.21
CA LYS A 136 -14.98 15.02 27.67
C LYS A 136 -14.20 16.22 28.21
N HIS A 137 -13.21 16.70 27.46
CA HIS A 137 -12.39 17.85 27.86
C HIS A 137 -13.18 19.16 27.96
N PHE A 138 -14.18 19.35 27.09
CA PHE A 138 -15.07 20.51 27.07
C PHE A 138 -16.32 20.34 28.00
N GLY A 139 -16.39 19.29 28.81
CA GLY A 139 -17.49 19.09 29.75
C GLY A 139 -18.78 18.53 29.14
N HIS A 140 -18.74 18.08 27.88
CA HIS A 140 -19.85 17.42 27.20
C HIS A 140 -19.49 15.97 26.91
N PRO A 141 -19.64 15.04 27.88
CA PRO A 141 -19.32 13.64 27.66
C PRO A 141 -20.28 13.02 26.64
N LEU A 142 -19.75 12.67 25.47
CA LEU A 142 -20.46 11.93 24.41
C LEU A 142 -20.41 10.42 24.72
N ALA A 143 -21.04 9.99 25.83
CA ALA A 143 -20.97 8.60 26.31
C ALA A 143 -21.61 7.61 25.31
N ASP A 144 -22.64 8.03 24.59
CA ASP A 144 -23.39 7.20 23.64
C ASP A 144 -23.00 7.41 22.17
N PHE A 145 -21.80 7.94 21.91
CA PHE A 145 -21.37 8.17 20.52
C PHE A 145 -21.17 6.83 19.79
N PRO A 146 -21.85 6.58 18.66
CA PRO A 146 -21.80 5.31 17.95
C PRO A 146 -20.49 5.18 17.13
N ILE A 147 -19.38 4.92 17.80
CA ILE A 147 -18.03 4.89 17.23
C ILE A 147 -17.94 3.98 16.01
N ASN A 148 -18.51 2.76 16.09
CA ASN A 148 -18.42 1.78 15.00
C ASN A 148 -19.21 2.23 13.76
N SER A 149 -20.41 2.77 13.96
CA SER A 149 -21.24 3.27 12.85
C SER A 149 -20.61 4.51 12.21
N PHE A 150 -20.02 5.41 13.00
CA PHE A 150 -19.29 6.55 12.51
C PHE A 150 -18.07 6.12 11.69
N ALA A 151 -17.27 5.18 12.18
CA ALA A 151 -16.09 4.68 11.49
C ALA A 151 -16.45 4.01 10.15
N ALA A 152 -17.53 3.20 10.12
CA ALA A 152 -18.01 2.57 8.90
C ALA A 152 -18.50 3.61 7.87
N MET A 153 -19.28 4.60 8.30
CA MET A 153 -19.76 5.68 7.44
C MET A 153 -18.60 6.53 6.91
N PHE A 154 -17.64 6.85 7.75
CA PHE A 154 -16.43 7.57 7.34
C PHE A 154 -15.66 6.78 6.27
N GLY A 155 -15.48 5.47 6.45
CA GLY A 155 -14.82 4.61 5.47
C GLY A 155 -15.54 4.60 4.12
N ILE A 156 -16.88 4.53 4.11
CA ILE A 156 -17.70 4.59 2.89
C ILE A 156 -17.57 5.95 2.19
N LEU A 157 -17.59 7.05 2.95
CA LEU A 157 -17.45 8.40 2.41
C LEU A 157 -16.07 8.61 1.77
N VAL A 158 -14.99 8.16 2.43
CA VAL A 158 -13.63 8.23 1.88
C VAL A 158 -13.54 7.40 0.61
N ALA A 159 -14.02 6.16 0.62
CA ALA A 159 -14.03 5.31 -0.56
C ALA A 159 -14.83 5.94 -1.72
N GLY A 160 -16.01 6.52 -1.44
CA GLY A 160 -16.84 7.17 -2.45
C GLY A 160 -16.25 8.47 -2.99
N TYR A 161 -15.46 9.19 -2.20
CA TYR A 161 -14.80 10.41 -2.64
C TYR A 161 -13.63 10.13 -3.62
N PHE A 162 -12.90 9.03 -3.39
CA PHE A 162 -11.75 8.66 -4.23
C PHE A 162 -12.09 7.73 -5.40
N TRP A 163 -13.32 7.21 -5.46
CA TRP A 163 -13.82 6.44 -6.61
C TRP A 163 -14.30 7.33 -7.74
#